data_57ad72b1471633f1537045c8cc4beac1
#
_entry.id   57ad72b1471633f1537045c8cc4beac1
#
_cell.length_a   1.000
_cell.length_b   1.000
_cell.length_c   1.000
_cell.angle_alpha   90.00
_cell.angle_beta   90.00
_cell.angle_gamma   90.00
#
_symmetry.space_group_name_H-M   'P 1'
#
loop_
_entity.id
_entity.type
_entity.pdbx_description
1 polymer ?
#
loop_
_entity_poly.entity_id
_entity_poly.type
_entity_poly.pdbx_seq_one_letter_code
_entity_poly.pdbx_strand_id
1 'polypeptide(L)'
;RHAITSKIDFSKKLIGIAPFAKHKAKTYSLEQMKEVIGSISKEYTILLFGGGKNESKQLKIISEEDKNVFSLAEEFSLSDQLDFISNLDLMISMDSANGHLAAMYGVKVLTIWGVTHPYAGFAPFNQSSKYSILVDKNTYPKIPTSIYGNKSPEEYKQAINSIAPEEIIKKIQEII
;
A
#
# COMPACT_ATOMS: atom_id res chain seq x y z
N ARG A 1 -6.92 25.83 -2.03
CA ARG A 1 -7.60 24.51 -2.15
C ARG A 1 -7.13 23.88 -3.44
N HIS A 2 -6.52 22.71 -3.37
CA HIS A 2 -6.08 21.99 -4.55
C HIS A 2 -7.32 21.55 -5.38
N ALA A 3 -7.23 21.65 -6.71
CA ALA A 3 -8.32 21.27 -7.62
C ALA A 3 -8.77 19.80 -7.48
N ILE A 4 -7.87 18.93 -7.03
CA ILE A 4 -8.16 17.51 -6.77
C ILE A 4 -9.15 17.34 -5.61
N THR A 5 -9.04 18.11 -4.51
CA THR A 5 -9.89 17.96 -3.34
C THR A 5 -11.38 18.10 -3.66
N SER A 6 -11.73 18.95 -4.64
CA SER A 6 -13.13 19.13 -5.07
C SER A 6 -13.67 17.98 -5.93
N LYS A 7 -12.80 17.07 -6.39
CA LYS A 7 -13.17 15.91 -7.21
C LYS A 7 -13.29 14.62 -6.39
N ILE A 8 -12.75 14.62 -5.17
CA ILE A 8 -12.79 13.45 -4.28
C ILE A 8 -14.22 13.28 -3.76
N ASP A 9 -14.78 12.09 -3.96
CA ASP A 9 -16.08 11.70 -3.41
C ASP A 9 -15.90 11.18 -1.98
N PHE A 10 -16.10 12.06 -1.01
CA PHE A 10 -16.03 11.75 0.42
C PHE A 10 -17.27 11.00 0.95
N SER A 11 -18.29 10.75 0.13
CA SER A 11 -19.42 9.90 0.53
C SER A 11 -19.09 8.42 0.47
N LYS A 12 -18.06 8.05 -0.29
CA LYS A 12 -17.50 6.71 -0.35
C LYS A 12 -16.41 6.51 0.71
N LYS A 13 -16.17 5.27 1.10
CA LYS A 13 -14.99 4.93 1.91
C LYS A 13 -13.71 5.28 1.17
N LEU A 14 -12.75 5.80 1.91
CA LEU A 14 -11.45 6.23 1.40
C LEU A 14 -10.40 5.16 1.67
N ILE A 15 -9.78 4.65 0.62
CA ILE A 15 -8.66 3.71 0.72
C ILE A 15 -7.38 4.40 0.26
N GLY A 16 -6.40 4.49 1.16
CA GLY A 16 -5.05 4.90 0.82
C GLY A 16 -4.24 3.71 0.30
N ILE A 17 -3.45 3.92 -0.75
CA ILE A 17 -2.52 2.92 -1.27
C ILE A 17 -1.13 3.54 -1.40
N ALA A 18 -0.15 2.94 -0.68
CA ALA A 18 1.27 3.27 -0.76
C ALA A 18 2.03 2.06 -1.35
N PRO A 19 2.12 1.94 -2.68
CA PRO A 19 2.59 0.72 -3.35
C PRO A 19 4.12 0.57 -3.36
N PHE A 20 4.86 1.55 -2.88
CA PHE A 20 6.31 1.57 -2.93
C PHE A 20 6.96 1.31 -1.58
N ALA A 21 8.16 0.75 -1.61
CA ALA A 21 9.04 0.59 -0.47
C ALA A 21 10.49 0.90 -0.86
N LYS A 22 11.33 1.17 0.14
CA LYS A 22 12.76 1.49 -0.07
C LYS A 22 13.52 0.40 -0.84
N HIS A 23 13.16 -0.87 -0.64
CA HIS A 23 13.83 -2.01 -1.25
C HIS A 23 12.89 -2.74 -2.21
N LYS A 24 13.39 -3.05 -3.43
CA LYS A 24 12.60 -3.69 -4.49
C LYS A 24 11.95 -5.01 -4.04
N ALA A 25 12.64 -5.82 -3.24
CA ALA A 25 12.10 -7.08 -2.74
C ALA A 25 10.95 -6.92 -1.73
N LYS A 26 10.61 -5.70 -1.33
CA LYS A 26 9.43 -5.34 -0.52
C LYS A 26 8.35 -4.62 -1.32
N THR A 27 8.57 -4.38 -2.61
CA THR A 27 7.64 -3.63 -3.47
C THR A 27 6.86 -4.61 -4.33
N TYR A 28 5.55 -4.61 -4.16
CA TYR A 28 4.63 -5.42 -4.96
C TYR A 28 4.60 -4.93 -6.41
N SER A 29 4.38 -5.83 -7.37
CA SER A 29 4.27 -5.46 -8.78
C SER A 29 3.22 -4.36 -8.98
N LEU A 30 3.63 -3.29 -9.64
CA LEU A 30 2.71 -2.18 -9.89
C LEU A 30 1.58 -2.57 -10.85
N GLU A 31 1.84 -3.53 -11.75
CA GLU A 31 0.85 -4.08 -12.67
C GLU A 31 -0.22 -4.86 -11.92
N GLN A 32 0.19 -5.76 -11.02
CA GLN A 32 -0.76 -6.47 -10.15
C GLN A 32 -1.48 -5.51 -9.19
N MET A 33 -0.80 -4.46 -8.70
CA MET A 33 -1.46 -3.44 -7.89
C MET A 33 -2.51 -2.65 -8.69
N LYS A 34 -2.30 -2.41 -9.98
CA LYS A 34 -3.31 -1.82 -10.87
C LYS A 34 -4.56 -2.70 -11.00
N GLU A 35 -4.40 -4.01 -11.05
CA GLU A 35 -5.53 -4.95 -11.04
C GLU A 35 -6.34 -4.83 -9.75
N VAL A 36 -5.66 -4.75 -8.60
CA VAL A 36 -6.31 -4.49 -7.30
C VAL A 36 -7.07 -3.17 -7.35
N ILE A 37 -6.38 -2.08 -7.74
CA ILE A 37 -6.97 -0.73 -7.82
C ILE A 37 -8.20 -0.71 -8.72
N GLY A 38 -8.11 -1.24 -9.94
CA GLY A 38 -9.21 -1.26 -10.91
C GLY A 38 -10.42 -2.10 -10.44
N SER A 39 -10.19 -3.08 -9.57
CA SER A 39 -11.28 -3.83 -8.96
C SER A 39 -12.01 -3.02 -7.88
N ILE A 40 -11.26 -2.40 -6.96
CA ILE A 40 -11.84 -1.75 -5.77
C ILE A 40 -12.30 -0.31 -6.03
N SER A 41 -11.78 0.39 -7.04
CA SER A 41 -12.17 1.75 -7.40
C SER A 41 -13.64 1.90 -7.84
N LYS A 42 -14.29 0.78 -8.17
CA LYS A 42 -15.72 0.75 -8.47
C LYS A 42 -16.58 1.12 -7.25
N GLU A 43 -16.14 0.73 -6.07
CA GLU A 43 -16.87 0.89 -4.80
C GLU A 43 -16.27 1.98 -3.91
N TYR A 44 -14.95 2.19 -3.97
CA TYR A 44 -14.20 3.05 -3.07
C TYR A 44 -13.55 4.22 -3.81
N THR A 45 -13.23 5.26 -3.07
CA THR A 45 -12.34 6.33 -3.54
C THR A 45 -10.90 5.97 -3.14
N ILE A 46 -9.99 5.98 -4.11
CA ILE A 46 -8.60 5.54 -3.92
C ILE A 46 -7.66 6.74 -3.92
N LEU A 47 -6.86 6.87 -2.87
CA LEU A 47 -5.84 7.89 -2.72
C LEU A 47 -4.45 7.24 -2.77
N LEU A 48 -3.63 7.63 -3.76
CA LEU A 48 -2.30 7.05 -3.99
C LEU A 48 -1.24 7.92 -3.32
N PHE A 49 -0.41 7.29 -2.49
CA PHE A 49 0.68 7.90 -1.73
C PHE A 49 2.04 7.42 -2.24
N GLY A 50 2.96 8.33 -2.39
CA GLY A 50 4.34 8.06 -2.78
C GLY A 50 5.17 9.32 -2.72
N GLY A 51 6.48 9.21 -2.95
CA GLY A 51 7.41 10.33 -2.87
C GLY A 51 8.48 10.30 -3.94
N GLY A 52 8.95 11.51 -4.33
CA GLY A 52 9.96 11.67 -5.35
C GLY A 52 9.45 11.46 -6.78
N LYS A 53 10.18 12.04 -7.73
CA LYS A 53 9.74 12.18 -9.14
C LYS A 53 9.34 10.87 -9.84
N ASN A 54 10.04 9.78 -9.56
CA ASN A 54 9.77 8.51 -10.26
C ASN A 54 8.47 7.85 -9.78
N GLU A 55 8.24 7.80 -8.46
CA GLU A 55 7.01 7.24 -7.89
C GLU A 55 5.81 8.10 -8.30
N SER A 56 5.91 9.43 -8.15
CA SER A 56 4.86 10.36 -8.50
C SER A 56 4.43 10.26 -9.96
N LYS A 57 5.39 10.11 -10.88
CA LYS A 57 5.08 9.91 -12.30
C LYS A 57 4.26 8.63 -12.53
N GLN A 58 4.63 7.54 -11.86
CA GLN A 58 3.92 6.26 -11.99
C GLN A 58 2.51 6.34 -11.39
N LEU A 59 2.38 6.97 -10.20
CA LEU A 59 1.08 7.14 -9.54
C LEU A 59 0.15 8.05 -10.34
N LYS A 60 0.69 9.09 -10.97
CA LYS A 60 -0.07 9.95 -11.87
C LYS A 60 -0.66 9.18 -13.04
N ILE A 61 0.12 8.34 -13.71
CA ILE A 61 -0.37 7.49 -14.80
C ILE A 61 -1.53 6.60 -14.32
N ILE A 62 -1.40 5.98 -13.15
CA ILE A 62 -2.47 5.12 -12.59
C ILE A 62 -3.72 5.95 -12.30
N SER A 63 -3.58 7.16 -11.75
CA SER A 63 -4.74 8.00 -11.43
C SER A 63 -5.46 8.56 -12.66
N GLU A 64 -4.82 8.59 -13.81
CA GLU A 64 -5.44 9.02 -15.08
C GLU A 64 -6.31 7.92 -15.71
N GLU A 65 -6.16 6.66 -15.27
CA GLU A 65 -6.90 5.52 -15.80
C GLU A 65 -8.32 5.38 -15.21
N ASP A 66 -8.59 5.96 -14.02
CA ASP A 66 -9.88 5.86 -13.34
C ASP A 66 -10.23 7.14 -12.55
N LYS A 67 -11.44 7.64 -12.73
CA LYS A 67 -11.96 8.88 -12.10
C LYS A 67 -12.09 8.81 -10.57
N ASN A 68 -12.09 7.62 -9.98
CA ASN A 68 -12.17 7.40 -8.53
C ASN A 68 -10.77 7.23 -7.90
N VAL A 69 -9.70 7.39 -8.68
CA VAL A 69 -8.31 7.20 -8.25
C VAL A 69 -7.58 8.53 -8.34
N PHE A 70 -6.95 8.97 -7.25
CA PHE A 70 -6.29 10.26 -7.14
C PHE A 70 -4.86 10.10 -6.62
N SER A 71 -3.89 10.66 -7.33
CA SER A 71 -2.51 10.72 -6.86
C SER A 71 -2.32 11.97 -5.98
N LEU A 72 -1.80 11.77 -4.77
CA LEU A 72 -1.43 12.85 -3.85
C LEU A 72 0.06 13.20 -3.91
N ALA A 73 0.84 12.37 -4.59
CA ALA A 73 2.28 12.57 -4.73
C ALA A 73 2.61 13.83 -5.52
N GLU A 74 3.57 14.63 -5.05
CA GLU A 74 4.03 15.92 -5.58
C GLU A 74 3.00 17.07 -5.56
N GLU A 75 1.70 16.80 -5.55
CA GLU A 75 0.69 17.85 -5.52
C GLU A 75 0.41 18.38 -4.11
N PHE A 76 0.70 17.57 -3.10
CA PHE A 76 0.42 17.86 -1.71
C PHE A 76 1.67 17.80 -0.85
N SER A 77 1.79 18.74 0.08
CA SER A 77 2.83 18.71 1.12
C SER A 77 2.65 17.47 2.01
N LEU A 78 3.70 17.11 2.77
CA LEU A 78 3.58 16.03 3.75
C LEU A 78 2.46 16.31 4.76
N SER A 79 2.29 17.55 5.20
CA SER A 79 1.22 17.94 6.12
C SER A 79 -0.16 17.65 5.54
N ASP A 80 -0.39 18.05 4.27
CA ASP A 80 -1.66 17.79 3.60
C ASP A 80 -1.90 16.29 3.41
N GLN A 81 -0.85 15.52 3.09
CA GLN A 81 -0.96 14.06 2.98
C GLN A 81 -1.31 13.40 4.32
N LEU A 82 -0.79 13.91 5.44
CA LEU A 82 -1.17 13.43 6.78
C LEU A 82 -2.64 13.73 7.10
N ASP A 83 -3.16 14.88 6.67
CA ASP A 83 -4.58 15.20 6.80
C ASP A 83 -5.45 14.20 6.01
N PHE A 84 -5.07 13.83 4.79
CA PHE A 84 -5.74 12.76 4.04
C PHE A 84 -5.64 11.42 4.75
N ILE A 85 -4.44 11.04 5.23
CA ILE A 85 -4.21 9.78 5.94
C ILE A 85 -5.13 9.67 7.15
N SER A 86 -5.31 10.74 7.92
CA SER A 86 -6.16 10.74 9.12
C SER A 86 -7.64 10.47 8.85
N ASN A 87 -8.08 10.61 7.60
CA ASN A 87 -9.46 10.41 7.16
C ASN A 87 -9.67 9.10 6.36
N LEU A 88 -8.66 8.25 6.25
CA LEU A 88 -8.78 6.97 5.56
C LEU A 88 -9.55 5.94 6.38
N ASP A 89 -10.35 5.13 5.72
CA ASP A 89 -10.94 3.92 6.30
C ASP A 89 -9.95 2.74 6.33
N LEU A 90 -9.03 2.72 5.37
CA LEU A 90 -7.99 1.70 5.25
C LEU A 90 -6.74 2.27 4.54
N MET A 91 -5.56 1.91 5.01
CA MET A 91 -4.30 2.09 4.28
C MET A 91 -3.79 0.73 3.81
N ILE A 92 -3.52 0.59 2.51
CA ILE A 92 -2.80 -0.55 1.95
C ILE A 92 -1.35 -0.11 1.76
N SER A 93 -0.42 -0.78 2.38
CA SER A 93 0.98 -0.39 2.36
C SER A 93 1.91 -1.59 2.24
N MET A 94 3.03 -1.37 1.61
CA MET A 94 4.18 -2.25 1.77
C MET A 94 4.74 -2.08 3.20
N ASP A 95 5.71 -2.92 3.59
CA ASP A 95 6.56 -2.64 4.76
C ASP A 95 7.35 -1.34 4.51
N SER A 96 6.69 -0.19 4.78
CA SER A 96 7.15 1.17 4.45
C SER A 96 6.57 2.23 5.40
N ALA A 97 7.06 3.47 5.30
CA ALA A 97 6.72 4.55 6.21
C ALA A 97 5.22 4.90 6.25
N ASN A 98 4.52 4.85 5.11
CA ASN A 98 3.10 5.25 5.04
C ASN A 98 2.19 4.36 5.91
N GLY A 99 2.49 3.06 6.01
CA GLY A 99 1.76 2.17 6.92
C GLY A 99 1.91 2.59 8.38
N HIS A 100 3.11 3.00 8.79
CA HIS A 100 3.35 3.50 10.16
C HIS A 100 2.65 4.83 10.41
N LEU A 101 2.68 5.76 9.46
CA LEU A 101 1.97 7.04 9.57
C LEU A 101 0.46 6.81 9.73
N ALA A 102 -0.15 5.96 8.91
CA ALA A 102 -1.56 5.63 9.02
C ALA A 102 -1.91 4.99 10.38
N ALA A 103 -1.08 4.08 10.87
CA ALA A 103 -1.27 3.44 12.17
C ALA A 103 -1.22 4.45 13.33
N MET A 104 -0.40 5.50 13.26
CA MET A 104 -0.34 6.56 14.27
C MET A 104 -1.63 7.37 14.36
N TYR A 105 -2.39 7.47 13.28
CA TYR A 105 -3.73 8.08 13.26
C TYR A 105 -4.86 7.10 13.60
N GLY A 106 -4.54 5.85 13.96
CA GLY A 106 -5.53 4.82 14.28
C GLY A 106 -6.22 4.22 13.06
N VAL A 107 -5.74 4.52 11.86
CA VAL A 107 -6.25 3.94 10.62
C VAL A 107 -5.89 2.46 10.56
N LYS A 108 -6.79 1.61 10.07
CA LYS A 108 -6.49 0.21 9.77
C LYS A 108 -5.44 0.13 8.67
N VAL A 109 -4.44 -0.73 8.84
CA VAL A 109 -3.34 -0.88 7.86
C VAL A 109 -3.25 -2.32 7.38
N LEU A 110 -3.59 -2.56 6.12
CA LEU A 110 -3.30 -3.82 5.45
C LEU A 110 -1.87 -3.76 4.90
N THR A 111 -0.97 -4.53 5.51
CA THR A 111 0.44 -4.58 5.08
C THR A 111 0.71 -5.81 4.23
N ILE A 112 1.30 -5.59 3.05
CA ILE A 112 1.76 -6.65 2.15
C ILE A 112 3.27 -6.86 2.41
N TRP A 113 3.61 -8.06 2.85
CA TRP A 113 4.97 -8.41 3.25
C TRP A 113 5.65 -9.24 2.16
N GLY A 114 6.81 -8.76 1.70
CA GLY A 114 7.67 -9.50 0.79
C GLY A 114 8.70 -10.36 1.52
N VAL A 115 9.97 -9.98 1.42
CA VAL A 115 11.10 -10.69 2.04
C VAL A 115 11.30 -10.39 3.53
N THR A 116 10.48 -9.53 4.10
CA THR A 116 10.41 -9.20 5.53
C THR A 116 9.21 -9.91 6.20
N HIS A 117 9.04 -9.74 7.49
CA HIS A 117 7.96 -10.37 8.25
C HIS A 117 7.56 -9.49 9.43
N PRO A 118 6.28 -9.42 9.83
CA PRO A 118 5.85 -8.62 10.98
C PRO A 118 6.59 -8.95 12.28
N TYR A 119 7.00 -10.20 12.47
CA TYR A 119 7.78 -10.63 13.65
C TYR A 119 9.21 -10.08 13.70
N ALA A 120 9.69 -9.45 12.63
CA ALA A 120 10.97 -8.74 12.64
C ALA A 120 10.92 -7.38 13.38
N GLY A 121 9.76 -6.99 13.91
CA GLY A 121 9.60 -5.80 14.73
C GLY A 121 9.21 -4.52 13.97
N PHE A 122 8.87 -4.63 12.69
CA PHE A 122 8.45 -3.48 11.85
C PHE A 122 6.97 -3.49 11.50
N ALA A 123 6.13 -4.27 12.21
CA ALA A 123 4.68 -4.17 12.03
C ALA A 123 4.18 -2.77 12.47
N PRO A 124 3.25 -2.15 11.72
CA PRO A 124 2.65 -0.89 12.15
C PRO A 124 1.99 -1.02 13.51
N PHE A 125 2.06 0.07 14.30
CA PHE A 125 1.61 0.10 15.69
C PHE A 125 0.12 -0.26 15.81
N ASN A 126 -0.21 -1.07 16.82
CA ASN A 126 -1.58 -1.42 17.21
C ASN A 126 -2.44 -1.99 16.06
N GLN A 127 -1.84 -2.74 15.13
CA GLN A 127 -2.56 -3.40 14.04
C GLN A 127 -2.83 -4.88 14.37
N SER A 128 -4.00 -5.37 13.96
CA SER A 128 -4.32 -6.79 14.05
C SER A 128 -3.39 -7.61 13.15
N SER A 129 -2.94 -8.78 13.61
CA SER A 129 -2.19 -9.72 12.77
C SER A 129 -2.95 -10.16 11.51
N LYS A 130 -4.29 -10.08 11.55
CA LYS A 130 -5.17 -10.35 10.40
C LYS A 130 -5.02 -9.34 9.25
N TYR A 131 -4.42 -8.18 9.53
CA TYR A 131 -4.18 -7.12 8.53
C TYR A 131 -2.80 -7.26 7.86
N SER A 132 -2.28 -8.46 7.79
CA SER A 132 -1.05 -8.80 7.10
C SER A 132 -1.30 -9.84 6.02
N ILE A 133 -0.76 -9.60 4.83
CA ILE A 133 -0.65 -10.61 3.77
C ILE A 133 0.82 -10.98 3.65
N LEU A 134 1.10 -12.26 3.72
CA LEU A 134 2.46 -12.80 3.78
C LEU A 134 2.72 -13.68 2.57
N VAL A 135 3.93 -13.61 2.05
CA VAL A 135 4.41 -14.61 1.09
C VAL A 135 4.40 -16.00 1.73
N ASP A 136 3.99 -17.01 0.97
CA ASP A 136 3.95 -18.40 1.46
C ASP A 136 5.35 -18.90 1.85
N LYS A 137 5.50 -19.23 3.12
CA LYS A 137 6.76 -19.73 3.69
C LYS A 137 7.10 -21.16 3.28
N ASN A 138 6.16 -21.93 2.76
CA ASN A 138 6.46 -23.24 2.21
C ASN A 138 7.23 -23.11 0.88
N THR A 139 6.82 -22.10 0.08
CA THR A 139 7.51 -21.77 -1.17
C THR A 139 8.80 -20.99 -0.93
N TYR A 140 8.81 -20.10 0.07
CA TYR A 140 9.93 -19.21 0.38
C TYR A 140 10.39 -19.36 1.84
N PRO A 141 10.99 -20.52 2.24
CA PRO A 141 11.25 -20.86 3.64
C PRO A 141 12.28 -19.97 4.34
N LYS A 142 13.11 -19.23 3.60
CA LYS A 142 14.12 -18.33 4.17
C LYS A 142 13.58 -16.94 4.57
N ILE A 143 12.27 -16.67 4.41
CA ILE A 143 11.66 -15.43 4.87
C ILE A 143 11.46 -15.45 6.39
N PRO A 144 11.84 -14.37 7.12
CA PRO A 144 12.46 -13.15 6.63
C PRO A 144 13.92 -13.33 6.22
N THR A 145 14.31 -12.79 5.05
CA THR A 145 15.68 -12.91 4.54
C THR A 145 16.65 -11.95 5.22
N SER A 146 16.12 -10.85 5.74
CA SER A 146 16.81 -9.86 6.56
C SER A 146 15.78 -8.99 7.30
N ILE A 147 16.22 -8.33 8.37
CA ILE A 147 15.34 -7.46 9.19
C ILE A 147 14.78 -6.30 8.36
N TYR A 148 15.61 -5.65 7.55
CA TYR A 148 15.24 -4.46 6.76
C TYR A 148 14.78 -4.77 5.33
N GLY A 149 14.87 -6.03 4.88
CA GLY A 149 14.57 -6.41 3.49
C GLY A 149 15.62 -5.94 2.47
N ASN A 150 16.80 -5.53 2.94
CA ASN A 150 17.91 -5.04 2.13
C ASN A 150 18.84 -6.15 1.61
N LYS A 151 18.65 -7.37 2.11
CA LYS A 151 19.40 -8.56 1.70
C LYS A 151 18.41 -9.68 1.41
N SER A 152 18.46 -10.22 0.21
CA SER A 152 17.65 -11.38 -0.19
C SER A 152 18.38 -12.17 -1.28
N PRO A 153 18.23 -13.50 -1.31
CA PRO A 153 18.63 -14.31 -2.45
C PRO A 153 17.98 -13.78 -3.75
N GLU A 154 18.62 -14.00 -4.89
CA GLU A 154 18.12 -13.50 -6.18
C GLU A 154 16.72 -14.03 -6.49
N GLU A 155 16.49 -15.30 -6.23
CA GLU A 155 15.22 -16.01 -6.41
C GLU A 155 14.09 -15.52 -5.51
N TYR A 156 14.40 -14.73 -4.45
CA TYR A 156 13.42 -14.15 -3.54
C TYR A 156 13.03 -12.71 -3.87
N LYS A 157 13.75 -12.06 -4.79
CA LYS A 157 13.50 -10.64 -5.12
C LYS A 157 12.10 -10.36 -5.66
N GLN A 158 11.45 -11.38 -6.22
CA GLN A 158 10.09 -11.30 -6.76
C GLN A 158 9.08 -12.10 -5.92
N ALA A 159 9.48 -12.60 -4.76
CA ALA A 159 8.61 -13.45 -3.92
C ALA A 159 7.28 -12.77 -3.56
N ILE A 160 7.29 -11.46 -3.31
CA ILE A 160 6.08 -10.69 -3.01
C ILE A 160 5.03 -10.77 -4.12
N ASN A 161 5.44 -10.91 -5.37
CA ASN A 161 4.55 -10.99 -6.54
C ASN A 161 3.87 -12.36 -6.68
N SER A 162 4.20 -13.34 -5.83
CA SER A 162 3.45 -14.59 -5.73
C SER A 162 2.10 -14.44 -5.03
N ILE A 163 1.88 -13.30 -4.35
CA ILE A 163 0.58 -12.95 -3.76
C ILE A 163 -0.37 -12.56 -4.90
N ALA A 164 -1.49 -13.26 -5.02
CA ALA A 164 -2.46 -12.96 -6.07
C ALA A 164 -3.25 -11.67 -5.77
N PRO A 165 -3.57 -10.84 -6.78
CA PRO A 165 -4.42 -9.66 -6.59
C PRO A 165 -5.75 -9.96 -5.89
N GLU A 166 -6.37 -11.10 -6.19
CA GLU A 166 -7.64 -11.55 -5.60
C GLU A 166 -7.53 -11.76 -4.08
N GLU A 167 -6.36 -12.20 -3.59
CA GLU A 167 -6.13 -12.36 -2.16
C GLU A 167 -6.14 -10.99 -1.45
N ILE A 168 -5.54 -9.98 -2.07
CA ILE A 168 -5.53 -8.61 -1.56
C ILE A 168 -6.94 -8.04 -1.58
N ILE A 169 -7.67 -8.18 -2.69
CA ILE A 169 -9.05 -7.69 -2.85
C ILE A 169 -9.96 -8.32 -1.79
N LYS A 170 -9.91 -9.65 -1.64
CA LYS A 170 -10.66 -10.36 -0.61
C LYS A 170 -10.35 -9.83 0.79
N LYS A 171 -9.07 -9.63 1.09
CA LYS A 171 -8.64 -9.13 2.40
C LYS A 171 -9.13 -7.70 2.67
N ILE A 172 -9.16 -6.83 1.67
CA ILE A 172 -9.76 -5.49 1.77
C ILE A 172 -11.24 -5.61 2.17
N GLN A 173 -12.01 -6.44 1.47
CA GLN A 173 -13.44 -6.64 1.74
C GLN A 173 -13.73 -7.23 3.12
N GLU A 174 -12.81 -8.02 3.68
CA GLU A 174 -12.91 -8.55 5.05
C GLU A 174 -12.65 -7.48 6.13
N ILE A 175 -11.93 -6.41 5.80
CA ILE A 175 -11.50 -5.39 6.77
C ILE A 175 -12.49 -4.23 6.84
N ILE A 176 -13.09 -3.86 5.73
CA ILE A 176 -13.97 -2.70 5.58
C ILE A 176 -15.35 -3.07 5.05
#